data_a804caf2ddcadb0f357f0803653628b8
#
_entry.id   a804caf2ddcadb0f357f0803653628b8
#
_cell.length_a   1.000
_cell.length_b   1.000
_cell.length_c   1.000
_cell.angle_alpha   90.00
_cell.angle_beta   90.00
_cell.angle_gamma   90.00
#
_symmetry.space_group_name_H-M   'P 1'
#
loop_
_entity.id
_entity.type
_entity.pdbx_description
1 polymer ?
#
loop_
_entity_poly.entity_id
_entity_poly.type
_entity_poly.pdbx_seq_one_letter_code
_entity_poly.pdbx_strand_id
1 'polypeptide(L)'
;MRARRLTAAASVAALAVLSLGACGRSAPDVAAYVGDTTYSVDRVDAIHDEAQATYAESVKAAAAQQGASPSPEQLKLNVDRQDILNLLVGIDLGKRIAEDKKVPVQDQLSAEQIGKELGVPNTEYAKLAAEWYDLYLGLQAGLPPAELTDDSRGDLYAALVKADVAPAGWSVDEQRQQFAGAAFTRQVSAVSVALQDEVEKLDVTVNPRFPALEIPALLQTQSGLRQFDLPYVDGNGQVTDVSTPEPLPTEPTEPAAS
;
A
#
# COMPACT_ATOMS: atom_id res chain seq x y z
N MET A 1 22.80 -44.32 44.79
CA MET A 1 23.33 -43.77 43.52
C MET A 1 22.50 -42.58 43.13
N ARG A 2 23.11 -41.39 43.14
CA ARG A 2 22.43 -40.07 42.97
C ARG A 2 22.44 -39.69 41.49
N ALA A 3 21.25 -39.65 40.85
CA ALA A 3 21.09 -39.11 39.50
C ALA A 3 21.00 -37.56 39.60
N ARG A 4 21.97 -36.84 39.07
CA ARG A 4 21.95 -35.40 38.88
C ARG A 4 21.12 -35.09 37.64
N ARG A 5 20.02 -34.35 37.86
CA ARG A 5 19.23 -33.71 36.79
C ARG A 5 19.94 -32.41 36.40
N LEU A 6 20.43 -32.36 35.16
CA LEU A 6 20.91 -31.11 34.53
C LEU A 6 19.67 -30.44 33.89
N THR A 7 19.21 -29.36 34.48
CA THR A 7 18.25 -28.44 33.88
C THR A 7 19.01 -27.50 32.97
N ALA A 8 18.83 -27.67 31.67
CA ALA A 8 19.25 -26.68 30.68
C ALA A 8 18.28 -25.49 30.71
N ALA A 9 18.74 -24.38 31.21
CA ALA A 9 18.03 -23.10 31.10
C ALA A 9 18.22 -22.57 29.67
N ALA A 10 17.16 -22.66 28.86
CA ALA A 10 17.10 -21.98 27.59
C ALA A 10 16.87 -20.47 27.87
N SER A 11 17.91 -19.68 27.71
CA SER A 11 17.83 -18.21 27.74
C SER A 11 17.18 -17.76 26.45
N VAL A 12 15.89 -17.45 26.52
CA VAL A 12 15.22 -16.65 25.48
C VAL A 12 15.74 -15.22 25.65
N ALA A 13 16.66 -14.84 24.78
CA ALA A 13 17.06 -13.45 24.61
C ALA A 13 15.89 -12.73 23.91
N ALA A 14 15.00 -12.15 24.70
CA ALA A 14 14.06 -11.15 24.20
C ALA A 14 14.90 -9.93 23.81
N LEU A 15 15.16 -9.76 22.53
CA LEU A 15 15.61 -8.50 21.97
C LEU A 15 14.45 -7.50 22.12
N ALA A 16 14.42 -6.83 23.26
CA ALA A 16 13.67 -5.61 23.40
C ALA A 16 14.32 -4.59 22.46
N VAL A 17 13.77 -4.43 21.28
CA VAL A 17 14.03 -3.27 20.44
C VAL A 17 13.44 -2.09 21.20
N LEU A 18 14.31 -1.37 21.93
CA LEU A 18 13.98 -0.09 22.50
C LEU A 18 13.59 0.81 21.33
N SER A 19 12.30 1.03 21.15
CA SER A 19 11.77 2.10 20.33
C SER A 19 12.27 3.41 20.93
N LEU A 20 13.45 3.85 20.49
CA LEU A 20 13.87 5.21 20.63
C LEU A 20 12.85 6.03 19.84
N GLY A 21 11.93 6.65 20.54
CA GLY A 21 11.09 7.71 20.01
C GLY A 21 11.99 8.83 19.48
N ALA A 22 12.57 8.61 18.31
CA ALA A 22 13.31 9.61 17.59
C ALA A 22 12.31 10.51 16.90
N CYS A 23 12.14 11.70 17.41
CA CYS A 23 11.43 12.79 16.78
C CYS A 23 11.72 12.80 15.26
N GLY A 24 10.74 12.42 14.44
CA GLY A 24 10.70 12.72 13.03
C GLY A 24 11.72 12.05 12.12
N ARG A 25 12.35 10.92 12.53
CA ARG A 25 13.33 10.21 11.70
C ARG A 25 12.91 8.77 11.48
N SER A 26 12.72 8.37 10.22
CA SER A 26 12.53 6.97 9.82
C SER A 26 13.89 6.29 9.70
N ALA A 27 13.99 5.03 10.14
CA ALA A 27 15.16 4.21 9.83
C ALA A 27 15.24 4.00 8.30
N PRO A 28 16.44 4.04 7.68
CA PRO A 28 16.58 3.96 6.23
C PRO A 28 16.05 2.68 5.60
N ASP A 29 15.96 1.61 6.38
CA ASP A 29 15.49 0.28 6.00
C ASP A 29 13.99 0.07 6.24
N VAL A 30 13.31 1.06 6.83
CA VAL A 30 11.87 1.02 7.09
C VAL A 30 11.11 1.78 6.02
N ALA A 31 10.11 1.14 5.39
CA ALA A 31 9.21 1.73 4.42
C ALA A 31 8.00 2.41 5.08
N ALA A 32 7.41 1.79 6.10
CA ALA A 32 6.31 2.37 6.86
C ALA A 32 6.21 1.80 8.28
N TYR A 33 5.60 2.59 9.18
CA TYR A 33 5.12 2.19 10.49
C TYR A 33 3.59 2.25 10.52
N VAL A 34 2.96 1.22 11.07
CA VAL A 34 1.50 1.12 11.25
C VAL A 34 1.24 0.66 12.69
N GLY A 35 1.09 1.60 13.60
CA GLY A 35 1.11 1.30 15.04
C GLY A 35 2.39 0.55 15.44
N ASP A 36 2.25 -0.68 15.94
CA ASP A 36 3.39 -1.53 16.34
C ASP A 36 3.99 -2.36 15.18
N THR A 37 3.38 -2.31 13.99
CA THR A 37 3.86 -3.04 12.80
C THR A 37 4.84 -2.19 12.01
N THR A 38 5.93 -2.82 11.54
CA THR A 38 6.95 -2.17 10.70
C THR A 38 7.10 -2.91 9.38
N TYR A 39 7.03 -2.18 8.28
CA TYR A 39 7.31 -2.69 6.94
C TYR A 39 8.69 -2.26 6.50
N SER A 40 9.54 -3.22 6.13
CA SER A 40 10.89 -2.92 5.65
C SER A 40 10.93 -2.64 4.16
N VAL A 41 11.90 -1.83 3.73
CA VAL A 41 12.20 -1.59 2.31
C VAL A 41 12.54 -2.91 1.61
N ASP A 42 13.36 -3.76 2.21
CA ASP A 42 13.74 -5.06 1.65
C ASP A 42 12.52 -5.96 1.37
N ARG A 43 11.50 -5.89 2.23
CA ARG A 43 10.25 -6.66 2.03
C ARG A 43 9.49 -6.17 0.81
N VAL A 44 9.38 -4.85 0.65
CA VAL A 44 8.74 -4.22 -0.51
C VAL A 44 9.50 -4.57 -1.79
N ASP A 45 10.82 -4.44 -1.76
CA ASP A 45 11.69 -4.76 -2.90
C ASP A 45 11.58 -6.22 -3.31
N ALA A 46 11.60 -7.17 -2.36
CA ALA A 46 11.51 -8.59 -2.66
C ALA A 46 10.21 -8.96 -3.38
N ILE A 47 9.07 -8.42 -2.93
CA ILE A 47 7.77 -8.67 -3.57
C ILE A 47 7.71 -8.07 -4.98
N HIS A 48 8.18 -6.81 -5.12
CA HIS A 48 8.23 -6.14 -6.41
C HIS A 48 9.11 -6.89 -7.41
N ASP A 49 10.32 -7.27 -7.01
CA ASP A 49 11.31 -7.89 -7.91
C ASP A 49 10.86 -9.31 -8.32
N GLU A 50 10.22 -10.08 -7.43
CA GLU A 50 9.57 -11.37 -7.77
C GLU A 50 8.47 -11.16 -8.82
N ALA A 51 7.58 -10.20 -8.61
CA ALA A 51 6.48 -9.91 -9.52
C ALA A 51 6.99 -9.43 -10.88
N GLN A 52 7.96 -8.50 -10.90
CA GLN A 52 8.57 -7.97 -12.11
C GLN A 52 9.27 -9.08 -12.94
N ALA A 53 10.03 -9.95 -12.29
CA ALA A 53 10.71 -11.06 -12.97
C ALA A 53 9.70 -12.03 -13.59
N THR A 54 8.66 -12.41 -12.84
CA THR A 54 7.61 -13.32 -13.30
C THR A 54 6.81 -12.72 -14.46
N TYR A 55 6.48 -11.43 -14.38
CA TYR A 55 5.79 -10.70 -15.46
C TYR A 55 6.60 -10.72 -16.75
N ALA A 56 7.89 -10.38 -16.66
CA ALA A 56 8.77 -10.38 -17.83
C ALA A 56 8.90 -11.77 -18.48
N GLU A 57 8.94 -12.84 -17.69
CA GLU A 57 8.92 -14.22 -18.19
C GLU A 57 7.59 -14.56 -18.88
N SER A 58 6.46 -14.20 -18.29
CA SER A 58 5.13 -14.43 -18.84
C SER A 58 4.97 -13.73 -20.21
N VAL A 59 5.40 -12.47 -20.32
CA VAL A 59 5.36 -11.71 -21.58
C VAL A 59 6.26 -12.32 -22.63
N LYS A 60 7.49 -12.72 -22.28
CA LYS A 60 8.41 -13.41 -23.21
C LYS A 60 7.83 -14.72 -23.71
N ALA A 61 7.23 -15.52 -22.83
CA ALA A 61 6.60 -16.79 -23.18
C ALA A 61 5.42 -16.59 -24.15
N ALA A 62 4.58 -15.59 -23.89
CA ALA A 62 3.45 -15.24 -24.78
C ALA A 62 3.92 -14.75 -26.16
N ALA A 63 4.94 -13.89 -26.20
CA ALA A 63 5.52 -13.37 -27.43
C ALA A 63 6.18 -14.49 -28.27
N ALA A 64 6.89 -15.41 -27.63
CA ALA A 64 7.52 -16.52 -28.31
C ALA A 64 6.50 -17.44 -29.03
N GLN A 65 5.32 -17.64 -28.43
CA GLN A 65 4.22 -18.41 -29.10
C GLN A 65 3.71 -17.74 -30.37
N GLN A 66 3.89 -16.42 -30.48
CA GLN A 66 3.50 -15.61 -31.64
C GLN A 66 4.66 -15.35 -32.60
N GLY A 67 5.86 -15.90 -32.33
CA GLY A 67 7.07 -15.64 -33.11
C GLY A 67 7.57 -14.20 -32.99
N ALA A 68 7.22 -13.48 -31.91
CA ALA A 68 7.57 -12.10 -31.68
C ALA A 68 8.62 -11.97 -30.56
N SER A 69 9.29 -10.81 -30.52
CA SER A 69 10.18 -10.41 -29.44
C SER A 69 9.64 -9.15 -28.77
N PRO A 70 9.36 -9.16 -27.47
CA PRO A 70 8.82 -8.00 -26.77
C PRO A 70 9.86 -6.90 -26.62
N SER A 71 9.43 -5.65 -26.64
CA SER A 71 10.27 -4.50 -26.34
C SER A 71 10.58 -4.41 -24.83
N PRO A 72 11.63 -3.68 -24.42
CA PRO A 72 11.93 -3.48 -23.00
C PRO A 72 10.76 -2.88 -22.20
N GLU A 73 9.97 -1.99 -22.81
CA GLU A 73 8.78 -1.38 -22.18
C GLU A 73 7.69 -2.41 -21.92
N GLN A 74 7.48 -3.33 -22.85
CA GLN A 74 6.48 -4.40 -22.69
C GLN A 74 6.85 -5.42 -21.59
N LEU A 75 8.13 -5.47 -21.20
CA LEU A 75 8.62 -6.32 -20.12
C LEU A 75 8.50 -5.68 -18.73
N LYS A 76 8.11 -4.41 -18.65
CA LYS A 76 7.93 -3.72 -17.37
C LYS A 76 6.54 -3.97 -16.83
N LEU A 77 6.48 -4.44 -15.60
CA LEU A 77 5.26 -4.51 -14.82
C LEU A 77 4.79 -3.09 -14.48
N ASN A 78 3.52 -2.81 -14.67
CA ASN A 78 2.93 -1.52 -14.29
C ASN A 78 2.50 -1.51 -12.80
N VAL A 79 3.39 -1.95 -11.95
CA VAL A 79 3.28 -1.93 -10.48
C VAL A 79 4.64 -1.54 -9.97
N ASP A 80 4.70 -0.56 -9.11
CA ASP A 80 5.93 -0.10 -8.51
C ASP A 80 6.04 -0.47 -7.01
N ARG A 81 7.11 -0.03 -6.36
CA ARG A 81 7.36 -0.30 -4.93
C ARG A 81 6.35 0.41 -4.02
N GLN A 82 5.87 1.56 -4.46
CA GLN A 82 4.83 2.30 -3.76
C GLN A 82 3.52 1.51 -3.73
N ASP A 83 3.13 0.91 -4.87
CA ASP A 83 1.94 0.07 -4.96
C ASP A 83 2.01 -1.14 -4.03
N ILE A 84 3.20 -1.75 -3.93
CA ILE A 84 3.43 -2.86 -2.99
C ILE A 84 3.27 -2.40 -1.54
N LEU A 85 3.85 -1.26 -1.18
CA LEU A 85 3.71 -0.72 0.16
C LEU A 85 2.26 -0.36 0.48
N ASN A 86 1.57 0.31 -0.44
CA ASN A 86 0.17 0.66 -0.33
C ASN A 86 -0.71 -0.57 -0.07
N LEU A 87 -0.43 -1.66 -0.80
CA LEU A 87 -1.13 -2.93 -0.66
C LEU A 87 -0.89 -3.58 0.71
N LEU A 88 0.36 -3.64 1.15
CA LEU A 88 0.73 -4.22 2.46
C LEU A 88 0.06 -3.45 3.61
N VAL A 89 0.14 -2.13 3.60
CA VAL A 89 -0.48 -1.28 4.61
C VAL A 89 -2.00 -1.35 4.53
N GLY A 90 -2.57 -1.31 3.33
CA GLY A 90 -4.02 -1.44 3.12
C GLY A 90 -4.58 -2.74 3.70
N ILE A 91 -3.89 -3.86 3.50
CA ILE A 91 -4.28 -5.16 4.07
C ILE A 91 -4.26 -5.14 5.60
N ASP A 92 -3.21 -4.59 6.21
CA ASP A 92 -3.12 -4.51 7.68
C ASP A 92 -4.26 -3.66 8.26
N LEU A 93 -4.46 -2.45 7.73
CA LEU A 93 -5.55 -1.57 8.15
C LEU A 93 -6.92 -2.22 7.94
N GLY A 94 -7.15 -2.80 6.77
CA GLY A 94 -8.41 -3.45 6.45
C GLY A 94 -8.73 -4.63 7.34
N LYS A 95 -7.74 -5.46 7.71
CA LYS A 95 -7.91 -6.57 8.67
C LYS A 95 -8.32 -6.06 10.05
N ARG A 96 -7.67 -4.99 10.53
CA ARG A 96 -8.01 -4.37 11.82
C ARG A 96 -9.44 -3.82 11.82
N ILE A 97 -9.83 -3.15 10.74
CA ILE A 97 -11.19 -2.64 10.57
C ILE A 97 -12.19 -3.81 10.56
N ALA A 98 -11.92 -4.86 9.79
CA ALA A 98 -12.80 -6.02 9.70
C ALA A 98 -12.98 -6.71 11.06
N GLU A 99 -11.89 -6.85 11.84
CA GLU A 99 -11.93 -7.41 13.20
C GLU A 99 -12.69 -6.51 14.17
N ASP A 100 -12.37 -5.21 14.22
CA ASP A 100 -13.01 -4.25 15.14
C ASP A 100 -14.52 -4.12 14.86
N LYS A 101 -14.90 -4.00 13.58
CA LYS A 101 -16.29 -3.86 13.13
C LYS A 101 -17.01 -5.20 12.99
N LYS A 102 -16.31 -6.34 13.19
CA LYS A 102 -16.85 -7.71 13.03
C LYS A 102 -17.44 -7.95 11.63
N VAL A 103 -16.78 -7.40 10.61
CA VAL A 103 -17.18 -7.61 9.22
C VAL A 103 -16.65 -8.96 8.75
N PRO A 104 -17.52 -9.86 8.25
CA PRO A 104 -17.08 -11.12 7.69
C PRO A 104 -16.38 -10.89 6.33
N VAL A 105 -15.16 -11.37 6.21
CA VAL A 105 -14.41 -11.39 4.94
C VAL A 105 -14.47 -12.81 4.38
N GLN A 106 -14.86 -12.94 3.12
CA GLN A 106 -14.97 -14.23 2.44
C GLN A 106 -13.81 -14.35 1.44
N ASP A 107 -13.13 -15.48 1.44
CA ASP A 107 -12.13 -15.84 0.44
C ASP A 107 -12.86 -16.28 -0.85
N GLN A 108 -13.05 -15.36 -1.77
CA GLN A 108 -13.78 -15.54 -3.04
C GLN A 108 -12.85 -15.47 -4.25
N LEU A 109 -11.76 -14.73 -4.15
CA LEU A 109 -10.85 -14.46 -5.25
C LEU A 109 -9.60 -15.31 -5.15
N SER A 110 -9.45 -16.20 -6.10
CA SER A 110 -8.27 -17.05 -6.18
C SER A 110 -7.01 -16.25 -6.56
N ALA A 111 -5.96 -16.36 -5.74
CA ALA A 111 -4.65 -15.79 -6.06
C ALA A 111 -4.09 -16.30 -7.41
N GLU A 112 -4.46 -17.53 -7.82
CA GLU A 112 -4.09 -18.09 -9.14
C GLU A 112 -4.77 -17.33 -10.28
N GLN A 113 -6.06 -17.00 -10.14
CA GLN A 113 -6.80 -16.23 -11.14
C GLN A 113 -6.27 -14.81 -11.25
N ILE A 114 -6.14 -14.11 -10.10
CA ILE A 114 -5.58 -12.76 -10.05
C ILE A 114 -4.17 -12.74 -10.63
N GLY A 115 -3.32 -13.69 -10.27
CA GLY A 115 -1.96 -13.78 -10.80
C GLY A 115 -1.92 -14.00 -12.32
N LYS A 116 -2.84 -14.77 -12.89
CA LYS A 116 -2.95 -14.94 -14.34
C LYS A 116 -3.43 -13.66 -15.03
N GLU A 117 -4.43 -12.98 -14.47
CA GLU A 117 -4.97 -11.73 -15.01
C GLU A 117 -3.94 -10.60 -15.00
N LEU A 118 -3.13 -10.52 -13.94
CA LEU A 118 -2.06 -9.54 -13.79
C LEU A 118 -0.75 -9.94 -14.53
N GLY A 119 -0.68 -11.16 -15.07
CA GLY A 119 0.54 -11.68 -15.70
C GLY A 119 1.67 -12.07 -14.73
N VAL A 120 1.34 -12.23 -13.44
CA VAL A 120 2.29 -12.56 -12.34
C VAL A 120 1.85 -13.82 -11.57
N PRO A 121 1.66 -14.97 -12.24
CA PRO A 121 1.14 -16.17 -11.60
C PRO A 121 2.06 -16.66 -10.47
N ASN A 122 1.45 -17.16 -9.39
CA ASN A 122 2.11 -17.75 -8.22
C ASN A 122 3.05 -16.84 -7.42
N THR A 123 3.02 -15.53 -7.66
CA THR A 123 3.82 -14.55 -6.91
C THR A 123 3.15 -14.20 -5.58
N GLU A 124 3.95 -13.63 -4.67
CA GLU A 124 3.40 -13.09 -3.46
C GLU A 124 2.51 -11.87 -3.72
N TYR A 125 2.85 -11.02 -4.69
CA TYR A 125 2.01 -9.91 -5.11
C TYR A 125 0.60 -10.36 -5.50
N ALA A 126 0.46 -11.45 -6.28
CA ALA A 126 -0.84 -11.98 -6.66
C ALA A 126 -1.67 -12.45 -5.46
N LYS A 127 -1.02 -13.02 -4.43
CA LYS A 127 -1.68 -13.43 -3.18
C LYS A 127 -2.18 -12.22 -2.39
N LEU A 128 -1.33 -11.21 -2.25
CA LEU A 128 -1.68 -9.97 -1.56
C LEU A 128 -2.82 -9.22 -2.28
N ALA A 129 -2.78 -9.16 -3.62
CA ALA A 129 -3.84 -8.54 -4.41
C ALA A 129 -5.19 -9.26 -4.24
N ALA A 130 -5.20 -10.60 -4.27
CA ALA A 130 -6.42 -11.38 -4.01
C ALA A 130 -6.95 -11.14 -2.60
N GLU A 131 -6.08 -11.18 -1.59
CA GLU A 131 -6.42 -10.92 -0.19
C GLU A 131 -7.00 -9.51 0.01
N TRP A 132 -6.39 -8.50 -0.62
CA TRP A 132 -6.90 -7.14 -0.56
C TRP A 132 -8.28 -7.01 -1.21
N TYR A 133 -8.49 -7.63 -2.37
CA TYR A 133 -9.77 -7.58 -3.05
C TYR A 133 -10.89 -8.21 -2.22
N ASP A 134 -10.67 -9.38 -1.63
CA ASP A 134 -11.63 -10.03 -0.75
C ASP A 134 -11.94 -9.18 0.49
N LEU A 135 -10.91 -8.62 1.09
CA LEU A 135 -11.02 -7.75 2.25
C LEU A 135 -11.81 -6.48 1.92
N TYR A 136 -11.46 -5.80 0.83
CA TYR A 136 -12.12 -4.59 0.39
C TYR A 136 -13.60 -4.81 0.08
N LEU A 137 -13.93 -5.86 -0.66
CA LEU A 137 -15.30 -6.24 -0.97
C LEU A 137 -16.11 -6.60 0.28
N GLY A 138 -15.49 -7.30 1.23
CA GLY A 138 -16.07 -7.59 2.54
C GLY A 138 -16.39 -6.31 3.31
N LEU A 139 -15.45 -5.38 3.38
CA LEU A 139 -15.64 -4.09 4.03
C LEU A 139 -16.74 -3.25 3.36
N GLN A 140 -16.75 -3.19 2.02
CA GLN A 140 -17.82 -2.52 1.27
C GLN A 140 -19.22 -3.06 1.59
N ALA A 141 -19.33 -4.37 1.75
CA ALA A 141 -20.60 -5.03 2.03
C ALA A 141 -21.03 -4.91 3.50
N GLY A 142 -20.07 -4.88 4.42
CA GLY A 142 -20.32 -4.98 5.87
C GLY A 142 -20.31 -3.67 6.63
N LEU A 143 -19.65 -2.63 6.11
CA LEU A 143 -19.62 -1.32 6.77
C LEU A 143 -20.90 -0.52 6.56
N PRO A 144 -21.38 0.22 7.59
CA PRO A 144 -22.51 1.11 7.43
C PRO A 144 -22.15 2.25 6.46
N PRO A 145 -23.13 2.76 5.69
CA PRO A 145 -22.91 3.92 4.82
C PRO A 145 -22.31 5.12 5.59
N ALA A 146 -21.29 5.74 5.03
CA ALA A 146 -20.69 6.96 5.55
C ALA A 146 -20.89 8.13 4.57
N GLU A 147 -20.99 9.34 5.10
CA GLU A 147 -20.99 10.56 4.30
C GLU A 147 -19.55 11.06 4.12
N LEU A 148 -19.24 11.46 2.90
CA LEU A 148 -17.96 12.10 2.60
C LEU A 148 -17.99 13.56 3.03
N THR A 149 -16.92 14.02 3.66
CA THR A 149 -16.65 15.47 3.81
C THR A 149 -16.44 16.10 2.43
N ASP A 150 -16.43 17.41 2.34
CA ASP A 150 -16.17 18.09 1.07
C ASP A 150 -14.74 17.83 0.57
N ASP A 151 -13.78 17.77 1.49
CA ASP A 151 -12.37 17.45 1.18
C ASP A 151 -12.23 16.00 0.67
N SER A 152 -12.73 15.02 1.42
CA SER A 152 -12.68 13.60 0.99
C SER A 152 -13.44 13.35 -0.33
N ARG A 153 -14.45 14.18 -0.63
CA ARG A 153 -15.16 14.13 -1.92
C ARG A 153 -14.30 14.67 -3.05
N GLY A 154 -13.54 15.72 -2.79
CA GLY A 154 -12.57 16.28 -3.73
C GLY A 154 -11.49 15.27 -4.09
N ASP A 155 -10.92 14.60 -3.08
CA ASP A 155 -9.90 13.56 -3.26
C ASP A 155 -10.43 12.36 -4.03
N LEU A 156 -11.63 11.88 -3.67
CA LEU A 156 -12.30 10.82 -4.40
C LEU A 156 -12.52 11.20 -5.87
N TYR A 157 -12.99 12.42 -6.12
CA TYR A 157 -13.20 12.89 -7.48
C TYR A 157 -11.88 12.97 -8.27
N ALA A 158 -10.84 13.52 -7.68
CA ALA A 158 -9.53 13.58 -8.30
C ALA A 158 -8.98 12.19 -8.65
N ALA A 159 -9.12 11.23 -7.74
CA ALA A 159 -8.73 9.83 -7.98
C ALA A 159 -9.53 9.18 -9.12
N LEU A 160 -10.85 9.41 -9.18
CA LEU A 160 -11.70 8.89 -10.26
C LEU A 160 -11.38 9.51 -11.63
N VAL A 161 -11.01 10.80 -11.67
CA VAL A 161 -10.55 11.47 -12.89
C VAL A 161 -9.20 10.90 -13.33
N LYS A 162 -8.26 10.71 -12.42
CA LYS A 162 -6.94 10.09 -12.68
C LYS A 162 -7.09 8.68 -13.26
N ALA A 163 -8.11 7.93 -12.82
CA ALA A 163 -8.41 6.57 -13.27
C ALA A 163 -9.32 6.50 -14.52
N ASP A 164 -9.61 7.63 -15.18
CA ASP A 164 -10.54 7.71 -16.33
C ASP A 164 -11.96 7.15 -16.03
N VAL A 165 -12.40 7.19 -14.78
CA VAL A 165 -13.73 6.74 -14.34
C VAL A 165 -14.73 7.90 -14.33
N ALA A 166 -14.28 9.11 -14.04
CA ALA A 166 -15.09 10.32 -14.07
C ALA A 166 -14.50 11.35 -15.04
N PRO A 167 -15.35 12.16 -15.73
CA PRO A 167 -14.86 13.24 -16.56
C PRO A 167 -14.26 14.36 -15.69
N ALA A 168 -13.22 15.02 -16.19
CA ALA A 168 -12.66 16.19 -15.54
C ALA A 168 -13.59 17.42 -15.63
N GLY A 169 -13.46 18.34 -14.67
CA GLY A 169 -14.08 19.66 -14.71
C GLY A 169 -15.39 19.80 -13.96
N TRP A 170 -15.82 18.80 -13.18
CA TRP A 170 -16.99 18.96 -12.32
C TRP A 170 -16.75 20.00 -11.21
N SER A 171 -17.69 20.94 -11.07
CA SER A 171 -17.75 21.83 -9.91
C SER A 171 -18.07 21.04 -8.62
N VAL A 172 -17.83 21.65 -7.47
CA VAL A 172 -18.16 21.04 -6.16
C VAL A 172 -19.65 20.66 -6.07
N ASP A 173 -20.54 21.48 -6.64
CA ASP A 173 -21.98 21.19 -6.62
C ASP A 173 -22.35 20.03 -7.54
N GLU A 174 -21.69 19.91 -8.71
CA GLU A 174 -21.85 18.74 -9.58
C GLU A 174 -21.31 17.47 -8.91
N GLN A 175 -20.17 17.53 -8.24
CA GLN A 175 -19.64 16.39 -7.46
C GLN A 175 -20.64 15.97 -6.37
N ARG A 176 -21.21 16.94 -5.63
CA ARG A 176 -22.25 16.66 -4.63
C ARG A 176 -23.46 15.96 -5.25
N GLN A 177 -23.93 16.44 -6.41
CA GLN A 177 -25.10 15.85 -7.10
C GLN A 177 -24.79 14.45 -7.63
N GLN A 178 -23.64 14.25 -8.25
CA GLN A 178 -23.25 12.96 -8.85
C GLN A 178 -22.98 11.89 -7.79
N PHE A 179 -22.39 12.29 -6.65
CA PHE A 179 -22.10 11.36 -5.57
C PHE A 179 -23.26 11.23 -4.58
N ALA A 180 -24.22 12.14 -4.55
CA ALA A 180 -25.39 12.04 -3.68
C ALA A 180 -26.30 10.88 -4.10
N GLY A 181 -26.44 9.90 -3.23
CA GLY A 181 -27.39 8.79 -3.40
C GLY A 181 -26.96 7.66 -4.32
N ALA A 182 -25.81 7.74 -4.98
CA ALA A 182 -25.26 6.62 -5.70
C ALA A 182 -24.90 5.48 -4.74
N ALA A 183 -25.33 4.26 -5.05
CA ALA A 183 -24.97 3.08 -4.25
C ALA A 183 -23.44 2.95 -4.12
N PHE A 184 -22.74 3.32 -5.19
CA PHE A 184 -21.30 3.43 -5.29
C PHE A 184 -20.68 4.33 -4.21
N THR A 185 -21.19 5.57 -4.06
CA THR A 185 -20.63 6.52 -3.10
C THR A 185 -20.70 5.97 -1.68
N ARG A 186 -21.81 5.33 -1.33
CA ARG A 186 -21.96 4.73 0.01
C ARG A 186 -20.96 3.62 0.28
N GLN A 187 -20.65 2.81 -0.73
CA GLN A 187 -19.71 1.70 -0.59
C GLN A 187 -18.26 2.18 -0.48
N VAL A 188 -17.84 3.06 -1.38
CA VAL A 188 -16.46 3.61 -1.36
C VAL A 188 -16.26 4.52 -0.15
N SER A 189 -17.24 5.37 0.19
CA SER A 189 -17.15 6.28 1.32
C SER A 189 -17.02 5.53 2.65
N ALA A 190 -17.78 4.45 2.84
CA ALA A 190 -17.72 3.68 4.09
C ALA A 190 -16.33 3.09 4.32
N VAL A 191 -15.70 2.53 3.28
CA VAL A 191 -14.34 1.98 3.38
C VAL A 191 -13.31 3.09 3.52
N SER A 192 -13.45 4.19 2.74
CA SER A 192 -12.52 5.31 2.79
C SER A 192 -12.49 5.98 4.17
N VAL A 193 -13.65 6.28 4.75
CA VAL A 193 -13.74 6.86 6.09
C VAL A 193 -13.16 5.92 7.15
N ALA A 194 -13.47 4.62 7.07
CA ALA A 194 -12.95 3.65 8.02
C ALA A 194 -11.42 3.50 7.93
N LEU A 195 -10.85 3.56 6.73
CA LEU A 195 -9.40 3.54 6.52
C LEU A 195 -8.73 4.81 7.06
N GLN A 196 -9.34 5.99 6.83
CA GLN A 196 -8.83 7.25 7.33
C GLN A 196 -8.83 7.29 8.86
N ASP A 197 -9.94 6.89 9.49
CA ASP A 197 -10.04 6.77 10.95
C ASP A 197 -8.97 5.83 11.53
N GLU A 198 -8.68 4.71 10.86
CA GLU A 198 -7.68 3.75 11.33
C GLU A 198 -6.26 4.25 11.12
N VAL A 199 -5.97 4.97 10.02
CA VAL A 199 -4.68 5.66 9.78
C VAL A 199 -4.40 6.66 10.88
N GLU A 200 -5.38 7.51 11.23
CA GLU A 200 -5.25 8.51 12.30
C GLU A 200 -5.06 7.85 13.67
N LYS A 201 -5.84 6.81 13.96
CA LYS A 201 -5.78 6.07 15.24
C LYS A 201 -4.42 5.38 15.48
N LEU A 202 -3.78 4.88 14.42
CA LEU A 202 -2.53 4.13 14.49
C LEU A 202 -1.28 4.99 14.28
N ASP A 203 -1.42 6.28 14.04
CA ASP A 203 -0.30 7.18 13.73
C ASP A 203 0.58 6.60 12.60
N VAL A 204 -0.05 6.29 11.46
CA VAL A 204 0.65 5.69 10.32
C VAL A 204 1.64 6.68 9.74
N THR A 205 2.90 6.26 9.62
CA THR A 205 3.94 7.09 9.03
C THR A 205 4.68 6.34 7.92
N VAL A 206 5.04 7.06 6.86
CA VAL A 206 5.68 6.51 5.66
C VAL A 206 7.05 7.15 5.48
N ASN A 207 8.04 6.36 5.07
CA ASN A 207 9.37 6.86 4.74
C ASN A 207 9.29 7.79 3.52
N PRO A 208 9.98 8.95 3.49
CA PRO A 208 9.97 9.89 2.38
C PRO A 208 10.40 9.33 1.02
N ARG A 209 11.01 8.16 0.97
CA ARG A 209 11.25 7.43 -0.28
C ARG A 209 9.96 6.95 -0.96
N PHE A 210 8.88 6.85 -0.17
CA PHE A 210 7.55 6.48 -0.60
C PHE A 210 6.66 7.72 -0.45
N PRO A 211 6.37 8.44 -1.54
CA PRO A 211 5.86 9.82 -1.48
C PRO A 211 4.50 9.99 -0.82
N ALA A 212 3.65 8.97 -0.86
CA ALA A 212 2.32 9.00 -0.25
C ALA A 212 1.84 7.60 0.09
N LEU A 213 0.90 7.48 1.04
CA LEU A 213 0.12 6.26 1.22
C LEU A 213 -1.18 6.40 0.43
N GLU A 214 -1.25 5.74 -0.71
CA GLU A 214 -2.42 5.69 -1.59
C GLU A 214 -2.97 4.26 -1.57
N ILE A 215 -4.08 4.01 -0.86
CA ILE A 215 -4.62 2.65 -0.74
C ILE A 215 -5.57 2.37 -1.91
N PRO A 216 -5.43 1.24 -2.62
CA PRO A 216 -6.26 0.88 -3.74
C PRO A 216 -7.74 0.73 -3.34
N ALA A 217 -8.61 1.53 -3.93
CA ALA A 217 -10.05 1.40 -3.84
C ALA A 217 -10.59 0.64 -5.06
N LEU A 218 -11.65 -0.14 -4.86
CA LEU A 218 -12.26 -0.95 -5.90
C LEU A 218 -13.67 -0.47 -6.22
N LEU A 219 -13.96 -0.34 -7.51
CA LEU A 219 -15.26 0.04 -8.01
C LEU A 219 -15.78 -0.99 -9.02
N GLN A 220 -16.95 -1.55 -8.74
CA GLN A 220 -17.64 -2.37 -9.71
C GLN A 220 -18.36 -1.46 -10.74
N THR A 221 -17.90 -1.52 -11.98
CA THR A 221 -18.52 -0.84 -13.12
C THR A 221 -19.22 -1.84 -14.06
N GLN A 222 -19.95 -1.34 -15.05
CA GLN A 222 -20.50 -2.19 -16.10
C GLN A 222 -19.42 -2.90 -16.93
N SER A 223 -18.21 -2.32 -16.98
CA SER A 223 -17.05 -2.87 -17.70
C SER A 223 -16.17 -3.78 -16.85
N GLY A 224 -16.58 -4.10 -15.62
CA GLY A 224 -15.83 -4.91 -14.66
C GLY A 224 -15.32 -4.11 -13.46
N LEU A 225 -14.45 -4.74 -12.70
CA LEU A 225 -13.83 -4.12 -11.54
C LEU A 225 -12.78 -3.09 -11.98
N ARG A 226 -12.85 -1.88 -11.43
CA ARG A 226 -11.88 -0.82 -11.63
C ARG A 226 -11.19 -0.51 -10.31
N GLN A 227 -9.89 -0.35 -10.37
CA GLN A 227 -9.07 0.09 -9.24
C GLN A 227 -8.70 1.56 -9.43
N PHE A 228 -8.67 2.30 -8.33
CA PHE A 228 -8.13 3.65 -8.25
C PHE A 228 -7.57 3.88 -6.86
N ASP A 229 -6.60 4.76 -6.72
CA ASP A 229 -5.88 4.96 -5.48
C ASP A 229 -6.40 6.21 -4.76
N LEU A 230 -6.64 6.09 -3.45
CA LEU A 230 -7.06 7.19 -2.59
C LEU A 230 -5.93 7.57 -1.63
N PRO A 231 -5.60 8.88 -1.50
CA PRO A 231 -4.56 9.33 -0.58
C PRO A 231 -5.03 9.27 0.87
N TYR A 232 -4.19 8.77 1.77
CA TYR A 232 -4.44 8.69 3.21
C TYR A 232 -3.35 9.33 4.06
N VAL A 233 -2.11 9.33 3.58
CA VAL A 233 -0.97 9.95 4.26
C VAL A 233 -0.09 10.62 3.22
N ASP A 234 0.10 11.92 3.36
CA ASP A 234 1.04 12.67 2.52
C ASP A 234 2.48 12.34 2.92
N GLY A 235 3.32 11.99 1.94
CA GLY A 235 4.75 11.71 2.14
C GLY A 235 5.56 12.92 2.63
N ASN A 236 4.95 14.11 2.66
CA ASN A 236 5.52 15.33 3.22
C ASN A 236 5.37 15.43 4.75
N GLY A 237 4.87 14.37 5.41
CA GLY A 237 4.78 14.30 6.87
C GLY A 237 6.14 14.47 7.56
N GLN A 238 6.13 14.57 8.88
CA GLN A 238 7.27 14.93 9.76
C GLN A 238 8.49 13.97 9.73
N VAL A 239 8.58 13.05 8.77
CA VAL A 239 9.65 12.07 8.67
C VAL A 239 10.76 12.60 7.78
N THR A 240 11.94 12.82 8.35
CA THR A 240 13.14 13.26 7.60
C THR A 240 13.91 12.03 7.13
N ASP A 241 14.17 11.93 5.82
CA ASP A 241 15.07 10.91 5.27
C ASP A 241 16.50 11.17 5.77
N VAL A 242 17.03 10.25 6.57
CA VAL A 242 18.39 10.30 7.10
C VAL A 242 19.37 9.45 6.29
N SER A 243 18.92 8.86 5.18
CA SER A 243 19.76 8.02 4.32
C SER A 243 20.74 8.80 3.43
N THR A 244 20.52 10.10 3.25
CA THR A 244 21.46 10.97 2.55
C THR A 244 22.46 11.54 3.55
N PRO A 245 23.76 11.21 3.47
CA PRO A 245 24.77 11.81 4.33
C PRO A 245 24.74 13.33 4.18
N GLU A 246 24.71 14.03 5.29
CA GLU A 246 24.90 15.48 5.28
C GLU A 246 26.25 15.78 4.63
N PRO A 247 26.33 16.68 3.62
CA PRO A 247 27.61 17.01 2.99
C PRO A 247 28.56 17.51 4.06
N LEU A 248 29.74 16.90 4.14
CA LEU A 248 30.79 17.31 5.06
C LEU A 248 31.02 18.82 4.92
N PRO A 249 31.17 19.55 6.05
CA PRO A 249 31.49 20.97 5.98
C PRO A 249 32.75 21.16 5.13
N THR A 250 32.64 21.91 4.07
CA THR A 250 33.80 22.32 3.28
C THR A 250 34.72 23.11 4.19
N GLU A 251 35.95 22.61 4.43
CA GLU A 251 36.96 23.36 5.13
C GLU A 251 37.13 24.73 4.48
N PRO A 252 37.21 25.84 5.23
CA PRO A 252 37.43 27.14 4.70
C PRO A 252 38.80 27.13 4.02
N THR A 253 38.81 27.37 2.72
CA THR A 253 40.05 27.55 1.93
C THR A 253 40.77 28.76 2.53
N GLU A 254 41.92 28.51 3.14
CA GLU A 254 42.82 29.55 3.66
C GLU A 254 43.26 30.48 2.53
N PRO A 255 43.11 31.81 2.63
CA PRO A 255 43.51 32.69 1.58
C PRO A 255 45.04 32.65 1.45
N ALA A 256 45.53 32.35 0.26
CA ALA A 256 46.96 32.38 -0.08
C ALA A 256 47.52 33.75 0.26
N ALA A 257 48.51 33.79 1.18
CA ALA A 257 49.28 34.96 1.54
C ALA A 257 50.10 35.43 0.31
N SER A 258 49.92 36.70 -0.03
CA SER A 258 50.70 37.43 -1.05
C SER A 258 51.94 38.00 -0.46
#